data_e981072c88d11f71d0ae8413a4dcfea9
#
_entry.id   e981072c88d11f71d0ae8413a4dcfea9
#
_cell.length_a   1.000
_cell.length_b   1.000
_cell.length_c   1.000
_cell.angle_alpha   90.00
_cell.angle_beta   90.00
_cell.angle_gamma   90.00
#
_symmetry.space_group_name_H-M   'P 1'
#
loop_
_entity.id
_entity.type
_entity.pdbx_description
1 polymer ?
#
loop_
_entity_poly.entity_id
_entity_poly.type
_entity_poly.pdbx_seq_one_letter_code
_entity_poly.pdbx_strand_id
1 'polypeptide(L)'
;MKILLPLVGMLIVAGCIAIDSKRHSIDLDQNDQVSIVDFIDSVSIVLLETNDKSLIGDLSKIIPYNNRYYILDMRLQAILCFENNGKFLFKIDQRGRGPEEYSYLEDFNIDPYNNEIMLLVPFGEILYFNLDGHFLSKVSLPSKTKAYNEVYALNAAELLFISLSEYQAVYYSKKSNTIINELFPNEIPIYFTATDRSFTYNSNIYFNSILKNEVINMSDNKQKVAYYWDFGKKNNTSKQISTFNSYIKQQKNSRSKALYLKDLIGDGKFLNYFIYSSYETNRYRIALLEYKNAIHTVIVDKKDDRNYVFTKTIEGIHFFFRNLHNESVFLYDSDIGQSIYAKNILSQKQLKAIETHNNDNDNPILIIYNLKR
;
A
#
# COMPACT_ATOMS: atom_id res chain seq x y z
N MET A 1 14.49 -68.80 17.54
CA MET A 1 15.10 -67.60 18.06
C MET A 1 14.38 -66.42 17.36
N LYS A 2 13.37 -65.85 18.08
CA LYS A 2 12.54 -64.78 17.55
C LYS A 2 13.16 -63.43 17.97
N ILE A 3 13.55 -62.66 17.01
CA ILE A 3 14.09 -61.30 17.23
C ILE A 3 12.91 -60.34 17.25
N LEU A 4 12.66 -59.73 18.41
CA LEU A 4 11.72 -58.60 18.62
C LEU A 4 12.43 -57.30 18.19
N LEU A 5 11.89 -56.59 17.20
CA LEU A 5 12.25 -55.18 16.89
C LEU A 5 11.40 -54.29 17.82
N PRO A 6 11.99 -53.26 18.44
CA PRO A 6 11.21 -52.24 19.14
C PRO A 6 10.67 -51.22 18.14
N LEU A 7 9.36 -51.02 18.23
CA LEU A 7 8.65 -49.91 17.55
C LEU A 7 9.01 -48.59 18.26
N VAL A 8 9.81 -47.74 17.63
CA VAL A 8 10.05 -46.36 18.09
C VAL A 8 8.89 -45.51 17.64
N GLY A 9 8.00 -45.23 18.57
CA GLY A 9 6.90 -44.28 18.36
C GLY A 9 7.44 -42.85 18.26
N MET A 10 7.34 -42.24 17.10
CA MET A 10 7.67 -40.85 16.85
C MET A 10 6.50 -39.99 17.39
N LEU A 11 6.66 -39.43 18.58
CA LEU A 11 5.75 -38.42 19.12
C LEU A 11 5.91 -37.13 18.24
N ILE A 12 4.95 -36.90 17.39
CA ILE A 12 4.79 -35.57 16.75
C ILE A 12 4.22 -34.66 17.80
N VAL A 13 5.07 -33.84 18.43
CA VAL A 13 4.64 -32.72 19.25
C VAL A 13 4.13 -31.65 18.28
N ALA A 14 2.84 -31.64 18.04
CA ALA A 14 2.16 -30.51 17.44
C ALA A 14 2.27 -29.34 18.42
N GLY A 15 3.25 -28.48 18.22
CA GLY A 15 3.36 -27.21 18.92
C GLY A 15 2.17 -26.34 18.50
N CYS A 16 1.08 -26.38 19.24
CA CYS A 16 0.08 -25.33 19.23
C CYS A 16 0.78 -24.04 19.67
N ILE A 17 1.09 -23.17 18.74
CA ILE A 17 1.37 -21.77 19.07
C ILE A 17 0.06 -21.26 19.66
N ALA A 18 0.05 -21.06 20.98
CA ALA A 18 -1.04 -20.39 21.66
C ALA A 18 -1.12 -18.98 21.10
N ILE A 19 -2.03 -18.77 20.15
CA ILE A 19 -2.46 -17.46 19.71
C ILE A 19 -3.15 -16.86 20.91
N ASP A 20 -2.60 -15.76 21.41
CA ASP A 20 -3.08 -15.02 22.55
C ASP A 20 -4.59 -14.75 22.45
N SER A 21 -5.39 -15.46 23.23
CA SER A 21 -6.85 -15.58 23.10
C SER A 21 -7.61 -14.40 23.73
N LYS A 22 -7.00 -13.22 23.88
CA LYS A 22 -7.62 -12.00 24.43
C LYS A 22 -7.87 -10.88 23.44
N ARG A 23 -7.85 -11.13 22.14
CA ARG A 23 -8.21 -10.08 21.17
C ARG A 23 -9.72 -9.96 21.13
N HIS A 24 -10.23 -8.81 21.60
CA HIS A 24 -11.61 -8.43 21.36
C HIS A 24 -11.81 -8.24 19.87
N SER A 25 -12.82 -8.89 19.29
CA SER A 25 -13.18 -8.68 17.89
C SER A 25 -13.61 -7.22 17.67
N ILE A 26 -13.23 -6.67 16.52
CA ILE A 26 -13.58 -5.31 16.10
C ILE A 26 -15.03 -5.30 15.64
N ASP A 27 -15.87 -4.48 16.27
CA ASP A 27 -17.25 -4.33 15.85
C ASP A 27 -17.38 -3.28 14.73
N LEU A 28 -17.62 -3.72 13.48
CA LEU A 28 -17.80 -2.83 12.33
C LEU A 28 -19.09 -1.98 12.40
N ASP A 29 -20.03 -2.28 13.29
CA ASP A 29 -21.22 -1.44 13.52
C ASP A 29 -20.95 -0.29 14.50
N GLN A 30 -19.79 -0.29 15.17
CA GLN A 30 -19.35 0.81 15.98
C GLN A 30 -19.13 2.06 15.11
N ASN A 31 -19.43 3.24 15.63
CA ASN A 31 -19.19 4.51 14.97
C ASN A 31 -18.66 5.51 16.01
N ASP A 32 -17.35 5.46 16.21
CA ASP A 32 -16.67 6.27 17.20
C ASP A 32 -16.64 7.75 16.80
N GLN A 33 -16.89 8.60 17.78
CA GLN A 33 -16.69 10.04 17.66
C GLN A 33 -15.23 10.35 18.04
N VAL A 34 -14.37 10.41 17.05
CA VAL A 34 -12.92 10.62 17.22
C VAL A 34 -12.50 11.94 16.58
N SER A 35 -11.51 12.58 17.17
CA SER A 35 -10.83 13.72 16.58
C SER A 35 -9.55 13.28 15.87
N ILE A 36 -9.15 13.99 14.82
CA ILE A 36 -7.87 13.72 14.16
C ILE A 36 -6.69 13.87 15.13
N VAL A 37 -6.77 14.79 16.08
CA VAL A 37 -5.73 15.01 17.09
C VAL A 37 -5.60 13.86 18.09
N ASP A 38 -6.54 12.92 18.11
CA ASP A 38 -6.39 11.69 18.91
C ASP A 38 -5.26 10.81 18.38
N PHE A 39 -5.01 10.86 17.07
CA PHE A 39 -4.04 10.01 16.37
C PHE A 39 -2.78 10.73 15.93
N ILE A 40 -2.81 12.05 15.73
CA ILE A 40 -1.72 12.84 15.18
C ILE A 40 -0.95 13.54 16.30
N ASP A 41 0.39 13.51 16.22
CA ASP A 41 1.31 14.21 17.09
C ASP A 41 1.63 15.61 16.55
N SER A 42 1.89 15.73 15.25
CA SER A 42 2.25 16.99 14.61
C SER A 42 1.88 17.01 13.13
N VAL A 43 1.77 18.22 12.60
CA VAL A 43 1.55 18.47 11.17
C VAL A 43 2.64 19.41 10.65
N SER A 44 3.20 19.07 9.51
CA SER A 44 4.09 19.97 8.77
C SER A 44 3.60 20.13 7.33
N ILE A 45 3.97 21.22 6.70
CA ILE A 45 3.71 21.51 5.30
C ILE A 45 5.01 21.74 4.56
N VAL A 46 5.07 21.30 3.32
CA VAL A 46 6.18 21.55 2.41
C VAL A 46 5.64 22.15 1.12
N LEU A 47 6.09 23.35 0.79
CA LEU A 47 5.81 23.98 -0.48
C LEU A 47 6.82 23.43 -1.50
N LEU A 48 6.34 22.69 -2.48
CA LEU A 48 7.20 22.16 -3.53
C LEU A 48 7.53 23.26 -4.53
N GLU A 49 8.82 23.43 -4.84
CA GLU A 49 9.29 24.45 -5.79
C GLU A 49 8.60 24.30 -7.13
N THR A 50 8.07 25.41 -7.65
CA THR A 50 7.39 25.47 -8.94
C THR A 50 8.24 26.17 -9.97
N ASN A 51 8.57 25.47 -11.04
CA ASN A 51 9.19 26.01 -12.25
C ASN A 51 8.88 25.09 -13.43
N ASP A 52 9.24 25.45 -14.64
CA ASP A 52 8.92 24.68 -15.87
C ASP A 52 9.42 23.22 -15.84
N LYS A 53 10.43 22.91 -15.04
CA LYS A 53 10.99 21.56 -14.92
C LYS A 53 10.39 20.75 -13.78
N SER A 54 9.80 21.42 -12.80
CA SER A 54 9.32 20.79 -11.56
C SER A 54 7.80 20.66 -11.44
N LEU A 55 7.04 21.09 -12.47
CA LEU A 55 5.58 20.99 -12.45
C LEU A 55 5.11 19.54 -12.29
N ILE A 56 4.21 19.35 -11.34
CA ILE A 56 3.55 18.09 -11.02
C ILE A 56 2.16 18.09 -11.63
N GLY A 57 1.82 17.06 -12.40
CA GLY A 57 0.51 16.88 -13.01
C GLY A 57 -0.45 16.00 -12.18
N ASP A 58 0.11 15.00 -11.53
CA ASP A 58 -0.63 14.08 -10.64
C ASP A 58 0.32 13.40 -9.65
N LEU A 59 0.16 13.70 -8.37
CA LEU A 59 0.97 13.11 -7.31
C LEU A 59 0.39 11.75 -6.94
N SER A 60 0.91 10.68 -7.54
CA SER A 60 0.36 9.32 -7.36
C SER A 60 1.02 8.55 -6.23
N LYS A 61 2.34 8.67 -6.06
CA LYS A 61 3.10 8.00 -5.00
C LYS A 61 4.25 8.87 -4.53
N ILE A 62 4.49 8.91 -3.22
CA ILE A 62 5.62 9.60 -2.60
C ILE A 62 6.45 8.59 -1.82
N ILE A 63 7.77 8.65 -1.98
CA ILE A 63 8.71 7.90 -1.15
C ILE A 63 9.70 8.90 -0.53
N PRO A 64 9.64 9.14 0.79
CA PRO A 64 10.67 9.89 1.49
C PRO A 64 11.91 8.99 1.69
N TYR A 65 13.07 9.46 1.24
CA TYR A 65 14.32 8.73 1.41
C TYR A 65 15.51 9.70 1.41
N ASN A 66 16.45 9.56 2.35
CA ASN A 66 17.67 10.37 2.45
C ASN A 66 17.41 11.89 2.38
N ASN A 67 16.48 12.41 3.17
CA ASN A 67 16.09 13.83 3.20
C ASN A 67 15.57 14.36 1.84
N ARG A 68 15.01 13.48 1.01
CA ARG A 68 14.41 13.80 -0.26
C ARG A 68 13.02 13.21 -0.35
N TYR A 69 12.18 13.80 -1.18
CA TYR A 69 10.90 13.26 -1.62
C TYR A 69 11.01 12.85 -3.08
N TYR A 70 10.81 11.57 -3.35
CA TYR A 70 10.68 11.03 -4.70
C TYR A 70 9.20 10.86 -4.99
N ILE A 71 8.73 11.50 -6.05
CA ILE A 71 7.31 11.59 -6.40
C ILE A 71 7.09 10.96 -7.76
N LEU A 72 6.22 9.96 -7.84
CA LEU A 72 5.70 9.43 -9.08
C LEU A 72 4.54 10.29 -9.55
N ASP A 73 4.69 10.83 -10.73
CA ASP A 73 3.64 11.50 -11.47
C ASP A 73 3.13 10.59 -12.59
N MET A 74 1.95 9.98 -12.37
CA MET A 74 1.36 9.07 -13.35
C MET A 74 0.84 9.78 -14.58
N ARG A 75 0.48 11.05 -14.48
CA ARG A 75 0.02 11.86 -15.63
C ARG A 75 1.18 12.23 -16.56
N LEU A 76 2.29 12.66 -15.96
CA LEU A 76 3.52 12.98 -16.70
C LEU A 76 4.33 11.74 -17.05
N GLN A 77 4.07 10.62 -16.38
CA GLN A 77 4.88 9.40 -16.48
C GLN A 77 6.34 9.66 -16.12
N ALA A 78 6.57 10.32 -14.99
CA ALA A 78 7.87 10.80 -14.57
C ALA A 78 8.08 10.63 -13.06
N ILE A 79 9.33 10.60 -12.64
CA ILE A 79 9.71 10.71 -11.23
C ILE A 79 10.33 12.10 -11.02
N LEU A 80 9.77 12.85 -10.06
CA LEU A 80 10.32 14.13 -9.63
C LEU A 80 10.98 13.95 -8.26
N CYS A 81 12.12 14.59 -8.06
CA CYS A 81 12.83 14.57 -6.80
C CYS A 81 12.97 15.97 -6.22
N PHE A 82 12.63 16.09 -4.93
CA PHE A 82 12.74 17.33 -4.17
C PHE A 82 13.53 17.08 -2.88
N GLU A 83 14.23 18.11 -2.38
CA GLU A 83 14.76 18.10 -1.02
C GLU A 83 13.60 18.12 -0.02
N ASN A 84 13.86 17.78 1.24
CA ASN A 84 12.84 17.81 2.31
C ASN A 84 12.28 19.21 2.62
N ASN A 85 12.95 20.28 2.17
CA ASN A 85 12.49 21.65 2.25
C ASN A 85 11.62 22.08 1.05
N GLY A 86 11.40 21.18 0.08
CA GLY A 86 10.60 21.39 -1.13
C GLY A 86 11.39 21.88 -2.34
N LYS A 87 12.70 22.10 -2.25
CA LYS A 87 13.52 22.52 -3.38
C LYS A 87 13.64 21.41 -4.43
N PHE A 88 13.40 21.75 -5.70
CA PHE A 88 13.51 20.79 -6.80
C PHE A 88 14.98 20.38 -7.05
N LEU A 89 15.21 19.10 -7.30
CA LEU A 89 16.51 18.55 -7.60
C LEU A 89 16.62 18.07 -9.04
N PHE A 90 15.79 17.13 -9.44
CA PHE A 90 15.79 16.56 -10.78
C PHE A 90 14.46 15.89 -11.13
N LYS A 91 14.31 15.58 -12.42
CA LYS A 91 13.22 14.80 -12.98
C LYS A 91 13.76 13.65 -13.84
N ILE A 92 13.28 12.44 -13.66
CA ILE A 92 13.44 11.34 -14.59
C ILE A 92 12.21 11.34 -15.49
N ASP A 93 12.43 11.69 -16.77
CA ASP A 93 11.37 11.88 -17.76
C ASP A 93 11.88 11.34 -19.12
N GLN A 94 12.24 10.07 -19.12
CA GLN A 94 12.86 9.41 -20.28
C GLN A 94 11.84 8.48 -20.97
N ARG A 95 10.70 9.03 -21.36
CA ARG A 95 9.66 8.27 -22.03
C ARG A 95 9.96 8.11 -23.51
N GLY A 96 10.04 6.85 -23.97
CA GLY A 96 10.34 6.51 -25.35
C GLY A 96 10.57 5.01 -25.57
N ARG A 97 11.38 4.66 -26.57
CA ARG A 97 11.71 3.27 -26.95
C ARG A 97 13.22 3.01 -27.04
N GLY A 98 14.02 3.93 -26.61
CA GLY A 98 15.49 3.79 -26.57
C GLY A 98 15.95 2.86 -25.42
N PRO A 99 17.26 2.58 -25.39
CA PRO A 99 17.82 1.66 -24.39
C PRO A 99 17.71 2.17 -22.94
N GLU A 100 17.68 3.49 -22.75
CA GLU A 100 17.55 4.17 -21.45
C GLU A 100 16.13 4.67 -21.20
N GLU A 101 15.20 4.43 -22.15
CA GLU A 101 13.85 4.94 -22.14
C GLU A 101 12.85 3.88 -21.70
N TYR A 102 11.69 4.32 -21.21
CA TYR A 102 10.55 3.47 -20.86
C TYR A 102 9.29 3.89 -21.62
N SER A 103 8.45 2.91 -21.95
CA SER A 103 7.20 3.17 -22.66
C SER A 103 6.09 3.68 -21.74
N TYR A 104 6.06 3.20 -20.51
CA TYR A 104 5.07 3.50 -19.50
C TYR A 104 5.64 3.16 -18.12
N LEU A 105 5.29 3.94 -17.07
CA LEU A 105 5.61 3.62 -15.68
C LEU A 105 4.38 3.06 -14.98
N GLU A 106 4.54 1.94 -14.33
CA GLU A 106 3.50 1.37 -13.47
C GLU A 106 3.74 1.73 -12.01
N ASP A 107 4.99 1.60 -11.57
CA ASP A 107 5.40 1.85 -10.20
C ASP A 107 6.86 2.27 -10.13
N PHE A 108 7.27 2.78 -8.99
CA PHE A 108 8.67 2.94 -8.64
C PHE A 108 8.90 2.59 -7.18
N ASN A 109 10.12 2.23 -6.84
CA ASN A 109 10.56 2.09 -5.46
C ASN A 109 12.04 2.42 -5.31
N ILE A 110 12.48 2.62 -4.07
CA ILE A 110 13.90 2.77 -3.74
C ILE A 110 14.41 1.40 -3.28
N ASP A 111 15.52 0.98 -3.85
CA ASP A 111 16.32 -0.14 -3.36
C ASP A 111 17.32 0.40 -2.32
N PRO A 112 17.07 0.21 -1.02
CA PRO A 112 17.94 0.75 0.02
C PRO A 112 19.25 -0.03 0.16
N TYR A 113 19.31 -1.23 -0.42
CA TYR A 113 20.51 -2.10 -0.35
C TYR A 113 21.56 -1.70 -1.38
N ASN A 114 21.11 -1.23 -2.55
CA ASN A 114 21.99 -0.80 -3.63
C ASN A 114 21.98 0.73 -3.82
N ASN A 115 21.16 1.48 -3.07
CA ASN A 115 20.96 2.92 -3.22
C ASN A 115 20.53 3.31 -4.65
N GLU A 116 19.51 2.63 -5.17
CA GLU A 116 19.00 2.78 -6.52
C GLU A 116 17.51 3.11 -6.53
N ILE A 117 17.09 3.88 -7.53
CA ILE A 117 15.68 4.07 -7.89
C ILE A 117 15.34 2.97 -8.89
N MET A 118 14.31 2.18 -8.60
CA MET A 118 13.77 1.17 -9.48
C MET A 118 12.51 1.70 -10.15
N LEU A 119 12.46 1.75 -11.47
CA LEU A 119 11.27 2.08 -12.25
C LEU A 119 10.69 0.80 -12.83
N LEU A 120 9.46 0.47 -12.45
CA LEU A 120 8.74 -0.69 -12.97
C LEU A 120 7.97 -0.32 -14.24
N VAL A 121 8.30 -1.02 -15.32
CA VAL A 121 7.57 -0.94 -16.59
C VAL A 121 6.65 -2.17 -16.68
N PRO A 122 5.36 -1.99 -16.96
CA PRO A 122 4.43 -3.10 -17.10
C PRO A 122 4.94 -4.11 -18.15
N PHE A 123 4.58 -5.36 -17.98
CA PHE A 123 4.96 -6.46 -18.87
C PHE A 123 6.45 -6.83 -18.91
N GLY A 124 7.17 -6.50 -17.84
CA GLY A 124 8.42 -7.17 -17.53
C GLY A 124 9.69 -6.42 -17.88
N GLU A 125 9.78 -5.16 -17.54
CA GLU A 125 11.05 -4.43 -17.55
C GLU A 125 11.23 -3.65 -16.26
N ILE A 126 12.48 -3.52 -15.80
CA ILE A 126 12.89 -2.60 -14.73
C ILE A 126 14.04 -1.75 -15.23
N LEU A 127 13.96 -0.44 -14.97
CA LEU A 127 15.07 0.48 -15.15
C LEU A 127 15.60 0.88 -13.78
N TYR A 128 16.91 0.96 -13.68
CA TYR A 128 17.62 1.38 -12.48
C TYR A 128 18.29 2.73 -12.71
N PHE A 129 18.14 3.62 -11.74
CA PHE A 129 18.78 4.94 -11.71
C PHE A 129 19.48 5.09 -10.35
N ASN A 130 20.56 5.87 -10.31
CA ASN A 130 21.12 6.26 -9.03
C ASN A 130 20.18 7.27 -8.32
N LEU A 131 20.47 7.57 -7.05
CA LEU A 131 19.63 8.49 -6.25
C LEU A 131 19.66 9.94 -6.76
N ASP A 132 20.53 10.28 -7.70
CA ASP A 132 20.62 11.59 -8.37
C ASP A 132 19.94 11.59 -9.75
N GLY A 133 19.24 10.50 -10.11
CA GLY A 133 18.44 10.41 -11.33
C GLY A 133 19.21 10.04 -12.59
N HIS A 134 20.48 9.58 -12.48
CA HIS A 134 21.24 9.12 -13.63
C HIS A 134 20.96 7.64 -13.92
N PHE A 135 20.73 7.33 -15.18
CA PHE A 135 20.48 5.96 -15.62
C PHE A 135 21.66 5.03 -15.32
N LEU A 136 21.38 3.84 -14.85
CA LEU A 136 22.37 2.80 -14.56
C LEU A 136 22.22 1.59 -15.47
N SER A 137 21.02 1.02 -15.54
CA SER A 137 20.76 -0.19 -16.32
C SER A 137 19.27 -0.41 -16.58
N LYS A 138 18.98 -1.24 -17.57
CA LYS A 138 17.65 -1.74 -17.89
C LYS A 138 17.68 -3.25 -17.99
N VAL A 139 16.77 -3.91 -17.31
CA VAL A 139 16.68 -5.37 -17.24
C VAL A 139 15.32 -5.83 -17.75
N SER A 140 15.33 -6.77 -18.70
CA SER A 140 14.12 -7.48 -19.10
C SER A 140 13.89 -8.66 -18.16
N LEU A 141 12.71 -8.72 -17.59
CA LEU A 141 12.28 -9.78 -16.67
C LEU A 141 11.88 -11.05 -17.45
N PRO A 142 11.96 -12.24 -16.83
CA PRO A 142 11.78 -13.54 -17.53
C PRO A 142 10.40 -13.73 -18.17
N SER A 143 9.37 -13.02 -17.72
CA SER A 143 8.01 -13.18 -18.25
C SER A 143 7.41 -11.82 -18.61
N LYS A 144 7.36 -11.54 -19.92
CA LYS A 144 6.74 -10.33 -20.47
C LYS A 144 5.21 -10.35 -20.45
N THR A 145 4.60 -11.49 -20.10
CA THR A 145 3.14 -11.66 -20.07
C THR A 145 2.52 -11.36 -18.72
N LYS A 146 3.34 -11.15 -17.68
CA LYS A 146 2.87 -10.87 -16.32
C LYS A 146 2.76 -9.36 -16.11
N ALA A 147 1.62 -8.93 -15.64
CA ALA A 147 1.40 -7.54 -15.23
C ALA A 147 1.88 -7.36 -13.80
N TYR A 148 3.05 -6.79 -13.62
CA TYR A 148 3.58 -6.41 -12.31
C TYR A 148 3.11 -4.99 -11.98
N ASN A 149 2.61 -4.78 -10.75
CA ASN A 149 2.03 -3.51 -10.33
C ASN A 149 2.86 -2.78 -9.29
N GLU A 150 3.58 -3.53 -8.45
CA GLU A 150 4.45 -2.95 -7.44
C GLU A 150 5.76 -3.73 -7.39
N VAL A 151 6.85 -3.05 -7.04
CA VAL A 151 8.19 -3.65 -6.89
C VAL A 151 8.82 -3.27 -5.57
N TYR A 152 9.43 -4.25 -4.90
CA TYR A 152 10.14 -4.09 -3.63
C TYR A 152 11.48 -4.80 -3.66
N ALA A 153 12.53 -4.16 -3.13
CA ALA A 153 13.78 -4.83 -2.85
C ALA A 153 13.67 -5.60 -1.53
N LEU A 154 13.92 -6.90 -1.56
CA LEU A 154 13.99 -7.76 -0.37
C LEU A 154 15.39 -7.75 0.26
N ASN A 155 16.39 -7.71 -0.59
CA ASN A 155 17.80 -7.58 -0.27
C ASN A 155 18.56 -7.13 -1.53
N ALA A 156 19.88 -7.04 -1.48
CA ALA A 156 20.70 -6.60 -2.63
C ALA A 156 20.51 -7.45 -3.90
N ALA A 157 20.07 -8.71 -3.77
CA ALA A 157 20.00 -9.69 -4.87
C ALA A 157 18.59 -10.11 -5.26
N GLU A 158 17.57 -9.78 -4.47
CA GLU A 158 16.22 -10.31 -4.66
C GLU A 158 15.16 -9.21 -4.62
N LEU A 159 14.15 -9.34 -5.48
CA LEU A 159 12.98 -8.48 -5.56
C LEU A 159 11.70 -9.28 -5.29
N LEU A 160 10.71 -8.58 -4.77
CA LEU A 160 9.32 -9.00 -4.72
C LEU A 160 8.49 -8.10 -5.64
N PHE A 161 7.73 -8.71 -6.52
CA PHE A 161 6.69 -8.05 -7.29
C PHE A 161 5.32 -8.40 -6.75
N ILE A 162 4.47 -7.40 -6.63
CA ILE A 162 3.04 -7.60 -6.49
C ILE A 162 2.44 -7.54 -7.89
N SER A 163 1.68 -8.55 -8.23
CA SER A 163 1.17 -8.74 -9.59
C SER A 163 -0.34 -8.92 -9.58
N LEU A 164 -0.97 -8.46 -10.62
CA LEU A 164 -2.40 -8.69 -10.87
C LEU A 164 -2.65 -9.86 -11.83
N SER A 165 -1.61 -10.57 -12.24
CA SER A 165 -1.72 -11.68 -13.19
C SER A 165 -2.01 -13.04 -12.50
N GLU A 166 -1.43 -14.11 -12.97
CA GLU A 166 -1.69 -15.47 -12.50
C GLU A 166 -1.37 -15.68 -11.01
N TYR A 167 -0.29 -15.08 -10.53
CA TYR A 167 0.12 -15.09 -9.13
C TYR A 167 0.23 -13.68 -8.59
N GLN A 168 -0.21 -13.45 -7.36
CA GLN A 168 -0.25 -12.12 -6.76
C GLN A 168 1.10 -11.66 -6.22
N ALA A 169 1.99 -12.59 -5.88
CA ALA A 169 3.33 -12.29 -5.39
C ALA A 169 4.37 -13.12 -6.14
N VAL A 170 5.41 -12.46 -6.66
CA VAL A 170 6.45 -13.08 -7.48
C VAL A 170 7.81 -12.69 -6.93
N TYR A 171 8.57 -13.67 -6.47
CA TYR A 171 9.95 -13.51 -5.99
C TYR A 171 10.93 -13.70 -7.15
N TYR A 172 11.87 -12.79 -7.27
CA TYR A 172 12.80 -12.74 -8.39
C TYR A 172 14.23 -12.55 -7.92
N SER A 173 15.16 -13.28 -8.55
CA SER A 173 16.60 -13.13 -8.34
C SER A 173 17.21 -12.24 -9.41
N LYS A 174 17.80 -11.10 -8.98
CA LYS A 174 18.59 -10.23 -9.86
C LYS A 174 19.82 -10.95 -10.42
N LYS A 175 20.45 -11.80 -9.60
CA LYS A 175 21.70 -12.50 -9.96
C LYS A 175 21.52 -13.50 -11.10
N SER A 176 20.46 -14.31 -11.05
CA SER A 176 20.20 -15.33 -12.06
C SER A 176 19.24 -14.87 -13.15
N ASN A 177 18.61 -13.70 -13.00
CA ASN A 177 17.52 -13.23 -13.85
C ASN A 177 16.38 -14.25 -13.97
N THR A 178 15.98 -14.83 -12.84
CA THR A 178 14.92 -15.86 -12.81
C THR A 178 13.89 -15.61 -11.73
N ILE A 179 12.67 -16.11 -11.95
CA ILE A 179 11.66 -16.21 -10.92
C ILE A 179 12.08 -17.31 -9.93
N ILE A 180 12.12 -16.97 -8.63
CA ILE A 180 12.44 -17.90 -7.55
C ILE A 180 11.19 -18.64 -7.09
N ASN A 181 10.09 -17.89 -6.91
CA ASN A 181 8.85 -18.44 -6.39
C ASN A 181 7.65 -17.58 -6.82
N GLU A 182 6.48 -18.18 -6.90
CA GLU A 182 5.21 -17.54 -7.23
C GLU A 182 4.15 -17.97 -6.22
N LEU A 183 3.52 -17.01 -5.55
CA LEU A 183 2.62 -17.26 -4.44
C LEU A 183 1.26 -16.61 -4.68
N PHE A 184 0.25 -17.14 -4.01
CA PHE A 184 -1.13 -16.69 -4.06
C PHE A 184 -1.69 -16.65 -5.48
N PRO A 185 -2.09 -17.82 -6.03
CA PRO A 185 -2.81 -17.86 -7.30
C PRO A 185 -3.96 -16.86 -7.28
N ASN A 186 -4.08 -16.09 -8.34
CA ASN A 186 -5.10 -15.06 -8.40
C ASN A 186 -6.47 -15.70 -8.69
N GLU A 187 -7.25 -15.83 -7.64
CA GLU A 187 -8.60 -16.40 -7.73
C GLU A 187 -9.64 -15.41 -8.25
N ILE A 188 -9.30 -14.12 -8.22
CA ILE A 188 -10.20 -13.04 -8.59
C ILE A 188 -9.73 -12.41 -9.89
N PRO A 189 -10.60 -12.25 -10.89
CA PRO A 189 -10.27 -11.42 -12.04
C PRO A 189 -10.09 -9.96 -11.59
N ILE A 190 -9.01 -9.41 -11.92
CA ILE A 190 -8.20 -8.37 -11.33
C ILE A 190 -8.70 -6.94 -11.47
N TYR A 191 -9.79 -6.72 -12.10
CA TYR A 191 -10.26 -5.39 -12.47
C TYR A 191 -10.81 -4.55 -11.30
N PHE A 192 -10.62 -5.03 -10.07
CA PHE A 192 -11.18 -4.44 -8.85
C PHE A 192 -10.18 -3.62 -8.03
N THR A 193 -9.08 -3.22 -8.59
CA THR A 193 -7.94 -2.86 -7.76
C THR A 193 -7.41 -1.48 -7.98
N ALA A 194 -8.13 -0.53 -7.46
CA ALA A 194 -7.53 0.71 -6.96
C ALA A 194 -7.25 0.54 -5.45
N THR A 195 -6.45 -0.46 -5.07
CA THR A 195 -6.18 -0.76 -3.67
C THR A 195 -4.71 -0.97 -3.47
N ASP A 196 -4.16 -0.35 -2.44
CA ASP A 196 -2.80 -0.61 -1.98
C ASP A 196 -2.79 -2.00 -1.34
N ARG A 197 -2.32 -3.00 -2.07
CA ARG A 197 -2.30 -4.40 -1.60
C ARG A 197 -1.15 -4.70 -0.68
N SER A 198 -0.13 -3.89 -0.71
CA SER A 198 1.05 -4.07 0.11
C SER A 198 1.46 -2.76 0.77
N PHE A 199 2.16 -2.89 1.86
CA PHE A 199 2.75 -1.77 2.58
C PHE A 199 4.05 -2.20 3.23
N THR A 200 4.88 -1.22 3.58
CA THR A 200 6.14 -1.46 4.29
C THR A 200 6.05 -0.94 5.73
N TYR A 201 6.58 -1.73 6.66
CA TYR A 201 6.73 -1.33 8.06
C TYR A 201 7.96 -2.01 8.67
N ASN A 202 8.82 -1.24 9.32
CA ASN A 202 10.08 -1.73 9.92
C ASN A 202 10.90 -2.60 8.93
N SER A 203 11.11 -2.08 7.71
CA SER A 203 11.82 -2.77 6.63
C SER A 203 11.21 -4.11 6.19
N ASN A 204 10.03 -4.44 6.67
CA ASN A 204 9.28 -5.60 6.19
C ASN A 204 8.21 -5.18 5.21
N ILE A 205 7.89 -6.09 4.29
CA ILE A 205 6.85 -5.93 3.29
C ILE A 205 5.67 -6.81 3.70
N TYR A 206 4.50 -6.22 3.76
CA TYR A 206 3.25 -6.89 4.12
C TYR A 206 2.28 -6.88 2.96
N PHE A 207 1.55 -7.97 2.83
CA PHE A 207 0.53 -8.14 1.80
C PHE A 207 -0.84 -8.33 2.42
N ASN A 208 -1.83 -7.60 1.91
CA ASN A 208 -3.23 -7.70 2.29
C ASN A 208 -3.98 -8.65 1.37
N SER A 209 -4.57 -9.68 1.94
CA SER A 209 -5.52 -10.47 1.20
C SER A 209 -6.86 -9.74 1.13
N ILE A 210 -7.31 -9.37 -0.07
CA ILE A 210 -8.49 -8.51 -0.28
C ILE A 210 -9.77 -9.11 0.30
N LEU A 211 -9.94 -10.42 0.21
CA LEU A 211 -11.15 -11.11 0.63
C LEU A 211 -11.03 -11.78 1.99
N LYS A 212 -9.80 -12.00 2.42
CA LYS A 212 -9.49 -12.58 3.71
C LYS A 212 -9.03 -11.49 4.65
N ASN A 213 -9.12 -11.75 5.91
CA ASN A 213 -8.68 -10.83 6.96
C ASN A 213 -7.21 -11.04 7.38
N GLU A 214 -6.42 -11.75 6.54
CA GLU A 214 -5.02 -12.04 6.79
C GLU A 214 -4.12 -10.91 6.28
N VAL A 215 -3.16 -10.51 7.11
CA VAL A 215 -2.01 -9.70 6.69
C VAL A 215 -0.77 -10.57 6.77
N ILE A 216 -0.06 -10.69 5.66
CA ILE A 216 1.01 -11.67 5.46
C ILE A 216 2.34 -10.93 5.33
N ASN A 217 3.34 -11.33 6.12
CA ASN A 217 4.71 -10.85 5.94
C ASN A 217 5.35 -11.57 4.76
N MET A 218 5.82 -10.79 3.80
CA MET A 218 6.40 -11.23 2.53
C MET A 218 7.90 -11.04 2.45
N SER A 219 8.56 -10.57 3.52
CA SER A 219 9.97 -10.17 3.49
C SER A 219 10.94 -11.33 3.35
N ASP A 220 10.52 -12.52 3.72
CA ASP A 220 11.20 -13.76 3.38
C ASP A 220 10.30 -14.60 2.47
N ASN A 221 10.87 -15.48 1.69
CA ASN A 221 10.12 -16.38 0.79
C ASN A 221 9.27 -17.42 1.56
N LYS A 222 8.97 -17.17 2.83
CA LYS A 222 8.16 -18.01 3.72
C LYS A 222 6.91 -17.23 4.11
N GLN A 223 5.79 -17.59 3.53
CA GLN A 223 4.50 -17.02 3.88
C GLN A 223 4.24 -17.12 5.38
N LYS A 224 4.27 -16.00 6.09
CA LYS A 224 3.96 -15.95 7.50
C LYS A 224 2.83 -14.95 7.74
N VAL A 225 1.70 -15.44 8.24
CA VAL A 225 0.65 -14.54 8.70
C VAL A 225 1.20 -13.72 9.86
N ALA A 226 1.20 -12.39 9.67
CA ALA A 226 1.65 -11.45 10.68
C ALA A 226 0.55 -11.17 11.70
N TYR A 227 -0.68 -10.96 11.22
CA TYR A 227 -1.86 -10.78 12.06
C TYR A 227 -3.14 -10.96 11.24
N TYR A 228 -4.27 -10.96 11.93
CA TYR A 228 -5.61 -10.99 11.35
C TYR A 228 -6.37 -9.74 11.75
N TRP A 229 -7.18 -9.23 10.83
CA TRP A 229 -8.27 -8.32 11.14
C TRP A 229 -9.45 -9.17 11.63
N ASP A 230 -9.76 -9.14 12.92
CA ASP A 230 -10.87 -9.93 13.48
C ASP A 230 -12.14 -9.08 13.63
N PHE A 231 -13.07 -9.26 12.74
CA PHE A 231 -14.39 -8.61 12.75
C PHE A 231 -15.49 -9.52 13.34
N GLY A 232 -15.09 -10.55 14.08
CA GLY A 232 -16.00 -11.48 14.74
C GLY A 232 -16.95 -12.18 13.77
N LYS A 233 -18.24 -12.12 14.05
CA LYS A 233 -19.28 -12.75 13.22
C LYS A 233 -19.38 -12.14 11.81
N LYS A 234 -18.74 -10.99 11.56
CA LYS A 234 -18.73 -10.32 10.26
C LYS A 234 -17.53 -10.70 9.39
N ASN A 235 -16.62 -11.55 9.89
CA ASN A 235 -15.57 -12.09 9.04
C ASN A 235 -16.16 -12.79 7.82
N ASN A 236 -15.58 -12.52 6.63
CA ASN A 236 -16.00 -13.19 5.41
C ASN A 236 -15.73 -14.70 5.53
N THR A 237 -16.77 -15.51 5.34
CA THR A 237 -16.64 -16.97 5.39
C THR A 237 -16.07 -17.52 4.09
N SER A 238 -15.40 -18.68 4.14
CA SER A 238 -14.90 -19.37 2.94
C SER A 238 -16.02 -19.62 1.92
N LYS A 239 -17.27 -19.87 2.37
CA LYS A 239 -18.42 -20.03 1.48
C LYS A 239 -18.76 -18.73 0.76
N GLN A 240 -18.79 -17.58 1.47
CA GLN A 240 -19.02 -16.26 0.86
C GLN A 240 -17.95 -15.94 -0.17
N ILE A 241 -16.68 -16.12 0.18
CA ILE A 241 -15.53 -15.89 -0.72
C ILE A 241 -15.64 -16.78 -1.97
N SER A 242 -15.93 -18.06 -1.82
CA SER A 242 -16.11 -18.98 -2.95
C SER A 242 -17.29 -18.59 -3.85
N THR A 243 -18.42 -18.21 -3.25
CA THR A 243 -19.61 -17.75 -4.00
C THR A 243 -19.31 -16.47 -4.77
N PHE A 244 -18.64 -15.50 -4.14
CA PHE A 244 -18.21 -14.26 -4.77
C PHE A 244 -17.26 -14.53 -5.94
N ASN A 245 -16.23 -15.35 -5.75
CA ASN A 245 -15.29 -15.71 -6.81
C ASN A 245 -15.98 -16.40 -8.00
N SER A 246 -16.92 -17.29 -7.72
CA SER A 246 -17.71 -17.97 -8.77
C SER A 246 -18.56 -16.99 -9.54
N TYR A 247 -19.22 -16.06 -8.86
CA TYR A 247 -20.01 -15.01 -9.49
C TYR A 247 -19.13 -14.13 -10.40
N ILE A 248 -18.01 -13.65 -9.90
CA ILE A 248 -17.08 -12.79 -10.66
C ILE A 248 -16.54 -13.49 -11.90
N LYS A 249 -16.20 -14.78 -11.80
CA LYS A 249 -15.73 -15.60 -12.95
C LYS A 249 -16.78 -15.71 -14.06
N GLN A 250 -18.07 -15.67 -13.74
CA GLN A 250 -19.16 -15.73 -14.71
C GLN A 250 -19.38 -14.42 -15.49
N GLN A 251 -18.87 -13.29 -14.98
CA GLN A 251 -19.02 -11.99 -15.67
C GLN A 251 -18.14 -11.94 -16.93
N LYS A 252 -18.76 -11.64 -18.09
CA LYS A 252 -18.12 -11.72 -19.40
C LYS A 252 -17.16 -10.59 -19.72
N ASN A 253 -17.30 -9.43 -19.07
CA ASN A 253 -16.45 -8.27 -19.31
C ASN A 253 -16.06 -7.55 -18.01
N SER A 254 -14.93 -6.85 -18.06
CA SER A 254 -14.36 -6.14 -16.91
C SER A 254 -15.24 -4.97 -16.42
N ARG A 255 -15.96 -4.31 -17.33
CA ARG A 255 -16.81 -3.16 -16.99
C ARG A 255 -18.04 -3.60 -16.18
N SER A 256 -18.66 -4.73 -16.55
CA SER A 256 -19.73 -5.33 -15.76
C SER A 256 -19.23 -5.74 -14.36
N LYS A 257 -18.01 -6.29 -14.29
CA LYS A 257 -17.40 -6.71 -13.02
C LYS A 257 -17.23 -5.53 -12.05
N ALA A 258 -16.70 -4.40 -12.54
CA ALA A 258 -16.44 -3.22 -11.71
C ALA A 258 -17.72 -2.57 -11.16
N LEU A 259 -18.77 -2.49 -11.97
CA LEU A 259 -20.04 -1.85 -11.58
C LEU A 259 -20.80 -2.61 -10.48
N TYR A 260 -20.68 -3.94 -10.47
CA TYR A 260 -21.41 -4.80 -9.53
C TYR A 260 -20.71 -5.00 -8.18
N LEU A 261 -19.48 -4.56 -8.02
CA LEU A 261 -18.74 -4.80 -6.78
C LEU A 261 -19.37 -4.06 -5.61
N LYS A 262 -19.73 -2.80 -5.81
CA LYS A 262 -20.39 -1.97 -4.80
C LYS A 262 -21.71 -2.57 -4.35
N ASP A 263 -22.51 -3.11 -5.29
CA ASP A 263 -23.79 -3.76 -4.99
C ASP A 263 -23.59 -5.11 -4.28
N LEU A 264 -22.48 -5.80 -4.57
CA LEU A 264 -22.18 -7.12 -4.00
C LEU A 264 -21.66 -7.05 -2.56
N ILE A 265 -20.99 -5.96 -2.21
CA ILE A 265 -20.43 -5.73 -0.87
C ILE A 265 -21.46 -5.00 -0.01
N GLY A 266 -22.15 -4.02 -0.56
CA GLY A 266 -23.02 -3.13 0.19
C GLY A 266 -24.20 -3.82 0.88
N ASP A 267 -24.77 -4.83 0.25
CA ASP A 267 -25.93 -5.55 0.77
C ASP A 267 -25.59 -6.76 1.65
N GLY A 268 -24.28 -7.04 1.88
CA GLY A 268 -23.83 -8.24 2.57
C GLY A 268 -24.21 -9.55 1.85
N LYS A 269 -24.66 -9.46 0.59
CA LYS A 269 -25.14 -10.59 -0.18
C LYS A 269 -24.06 -11.63 -0.48
N PHE A 270 -22.85 -11.16 -0.78
CA PHE A 270 -21.71 -12.01 -1.08
C PHE A 270 -20.59 -11.87 -0.05
N LEU A 271 -20.21 -10.63 0.27
CA LEU A 271 -19.17 -10.32 1.25
C LEU A 271 -19.73 -9.35 2.30
N ASN A 272 -19.25 -9.45 3.52
CA ASN A 272 -19.61 -8.53 4.57
C ASN A 272 -18.81 -7.22 4.45
N TYR A 273 -17.56 -7.32 4.02
CA TYR A 273 -16.66 -6.17 3.84
C TYR A 273 -15.61 -6.46 2.76
N PHE A 274 -14.94 -5.39 2.35
CA PHE A 274 -13.81 -5.43 1.43
C PHE A 274 -12.72 -4.49 1.92
N ILE A 275 -11.50 -5.00 2.18
CA ILE A 275 -10.38 -4.20 2.64
C ILE A 275 -9.67 -3.58 1.44
N TYR A 276 -9.67 -2.25 1.36
CA TYR A 276 -8.96 -1.50 0.33
C TYR A 276 -7.46 -1.43 0.59
N SER A 277 -7.09 -1.08 1.81
CA SER A 277 -5.70 -0.92 2.21
C SER A 277 -5.53 -1.22 3.69
N SER A 278 -4.32 -1.59 4.07
CA SER A 278 -3.90 -1.67 5.47
C SER A 278 -2.53 -1.05 5.62
N TYR A 279 -2.27 -0.54 6.82
CA TYR A 279 -0.99 0.06 7.18
C TYR A 279 -0.65 -0.29 8.62
N GLU A 280 0.63 -0.24 8.94
CA GLU A 280 1.12 -0.44 10.29
C GLU A 280 2.16 0.62 10.64
N THR A 281 2.08 1.14 11.88
CA THR A 281 3.03 2.02 12.52
C THR A 281 3.49 1.40 13.84
N ASN A 282 4.38 2.05 14.56
CA ASN A 282 4.79 1.55 15.89
C ASN A 282 3.58 1.40 16.83
N ARG A 283 2.66 2.35 16.80
CA ARG A 283 1.49 2.36 17.67
C ARG A 283 0.23 1.78 17.05
N TYR A 284 -0.02 2.05 15.77
CA TYR A 284 -1.31 1.75 15.16
C TYR A 284 -1.23 0.67 14.08
N ARG A 285 -2.30 -0.13 13.96
CA ARG A 285 -2.69 -0.82 12.74
C ARG A 285 -3.93 -0.13 12.20
N ILE A 286 -3.93 0.15 10.91
CA ILE A 286 -4.97 0.94 10.26
C ILE A 286 -5.47 0.17 9.05
N ALA A 287 -6.79 0.04 8.89
CA ALA A 287 -7.41 -0.47 7.69
C ALA A 287 -8.44 0.50 7.14
N LEU A 288 -8.49 0.62 5.82
CA LEU A 288 -9.60 1.20 5.10
C LEU A 288 -10.42 0.08 4.48
N LEU A 289 -11.69 0.04 4.75
CA LEU A 289 -12.56 -1.00 4.23
C LEU A 289 -13.95 -0.46 3.86
N GLU A 290 -14.56 -1.08 2.87
CA GLU A 290 -15.98 -0.86 2.57
C GLU A 290 -16.83 -1.82 3.40
N TYR A 291 -17.81 -1.25 4.08
CA TYR A 291 -18.81 -1.96 4.85
C TYR A 291 -20.13 -1.20 4.76
N LYS A 292 -21.24 -1.88 4.44
CA LYS A 292 -22.57 -1.27 4.30
C LYS A 292 -22.59 -0.01 3.39
N ASN A 293 -21.97 -0.08 2.22
CA ASN A 293 -21.89 1.02 1.23
C ASN A 293 -21.16 2.29 1.73
N ALA A 294 -20.36 2.19 2.78
CA ALA A 294 -19.55 3.28 3.28
C ALA A 294 -18.10 2.84 3.53
N ILE A 295 -17.18 3.75 3.30
CA ILE A 295 -15.78 3.52 3.63
C ILE A 295 -15.59 3.81 5.11
N HIS A 296 -15.07 2.83 5.81
CA HIS A 296 -14.74 2.89 7.22
C HIS A 296 -13.24 2.89 7.42
N THR A 297 -12.79 3.68 8.36
CA THR A 297 -11.45 3.59 8.92
C THR A 297 -11.52 2.75 10.18
N VAL A 298 -10.66 1.74 10.26
CA VAL A 298 -10.47 0.93 11.46
C VAL A 298 -9.06 1.19 11.97
N ILE A 299 -8.93 1.60 13.22
CA ILE A 299 -7.64 1.79 13.89
C ILE A 299 -7.58 0.89 15.11
N VAL A 300 -6.53 0.08 15.20
CA VAL A 300 -6.16 -0.66 16.41
C VAL A 300 -4.98 0.04 17.05
N ASP A 301 -5.17 0.58 18.24
CA ASP A 301 -4.10 1.12 19.08
C ASP A 301 -3.41 -0.03 19.80
N LYS A 302 -2.19 -0.36 19.38
CA LYS A 302 -1.41 -1.48 19.94
C LYS A 302 -0.93 -1.24 21.37
N LYS A 303 -0.90 0.05 21.78
CA LYS A 303 -0.48 0.44 23.13
C LYS A 303 -1.58 0.22 24.15
N ASP A 304 -2.80 0.61 23.80
CA ASP A 304 -3.93 0.64 24.72
C ASP A 304 -4.91 -0.53 24.46
N ASP A 305 -4.61 -1.41 23.48
CA ASP A 305 -5.45 -2.53 23.01
C ASP A 305 -6.89 -2.09 22.68
N ARG A 306 -7.02 -0.87 22.13
CA ARG A 306 -8.30 -0.23 21.82
C ARG A 306 -8.53 -0.17 20.33
N ASN A 307 -9.76 -0.44 19.93
CA ASN A 307 -10.20 -0.35 18.55
C ASN A 307 -11.06 0.89 18.36
N TYR A 308 -10.90 1.53 17.18
CA TYR A 308 -11.75 2.64 16.71
C TYR A 308 -12.28 2.29 15.34
N VAL A 309 -13.57 2.51 15.13
CA VAL A 309 -14.25 2.34 13.84
C VAL A 309 -15.06 3.59 13.54
N PHE A 310 -14.81 4.26 12.44
CA PHE A 310 -15.49 5.47 12.05
C PHE A 310 -15.45 5.69 10.54
N THR A 311 -16.36 6.50 10.02
CA THR A 311 -16.37 6.92 8.60
C THR A 311 -15.67 8.26 8.40
N LYS A 312 -15.74 9.13 9.40
CA LYS A 312 -15.09 10.44 9.44
C LYS A 312 -14.86 10.86 10.89
N THR A 313 -13.89 11.73 11.11
CA THR A 313 -13.65 12.35 12.42
C THR A 313 -14.71 13.40 12.74
N ILE A 314 -14.72 13.91 13.96
CA ILE A 314 -15.63 15.02 14.37
C ILE A 314 -15.39 16.30 13.56
N GLU A 315 -14.18 16.48 13.04
CA GLU A 315 -13.83 17.58 12.13
C GLU A 315 -14.32 17.32 10.68
N GLY A 316 -14.88 16.17 10.41
CA GLY A 316 -15.37 15.78 9.07
C GLY A 316 -14.33 15.13 8.16
N ILE A 317 -13.14 14.79 8.70
CA ILE A 317 -12.06 14.18 7.91
C ILE A 317 -12.35 12.72 7.62
N HIS A 318 -12.23 12.35 6.34
CA HIS A 318 -12.08 10.96 5.94
C HIS A 318 -10.59 10.59 6.03
N PHE A 319 -10.26 9.65 6.88
CA PHE A 319 -8.88 9.20 7.09
C PHE A 319 -8.43 8.27 5.95
N PHE A 320 -8.13 8.83 4.78
CA PHE A 320 -7.61 8.09 3.63
C PHE A 320 -6.09 8.17 3.61
N PHE A 321 -5.42 7.11 4.00
CA PHE A 321 -3.96 7.03 3.92
C PHE A 321 -3.55 6.38 2.60
N ARG A 322 -3.15 7.16 1.62
CA ARG A 322 -2.58 6.63 0.37
C ARG A 322 -1.06 6.53 0.37
N ASN A 323 -0.41 7.37 1.14
CA ASN A 323 1.05 7.48 1.17
C ASN A 323 1.51 7.51 2.63
N LEU A 324 1.48 6.35 3.31
CA LEU A 324 2.04 6.21 4.64
C LEU A 324 3.47 5.66 4.55
N HIS A 325 4.43 6.39 5.10
CA HIS A 325 5.80 5.95 5.30
C HIS A 325 6.18 6.06 6.76
N ASN A 326 6.51 4.93 7.39
CA ASN A 326 6.75 4.81 8.82
C ASN A 326 5.58 5.41 9.63
N GLU A 327 5.82 6.54 10.32
CA GLU A 327 4.82 7.23 11.14
C GLU A 327 4.19 8.44 10.42
N SER A 328 4.54 8.72 9.16
CA SER A 328 4.14 9.93 8.45
C SER A 328 3.20 9.62 7.29
N VAL A 329 2.07 10.31 7.28
CA VAL A 329 1.09 10.28 6.19
C VAL A 329 1.29 11.51 5.32
N PHE A 330 1.43 11.30 4.02
CA PHE A 330 1.61 12.37 3.05
C PHE A 330 0.30 12.58 2.28
N LEU A 331 -0.25 13.79 2.39
CA LEU A 331 -1.41 14.24 1.63
C LEU A 331 -1.01 15.43 0.75
N TYR A 332 -1.78 15.70 -0.27
CA TYR A 332 -1.53 16.81 -1.18
C TYR A 332 -2.82 17.60 -1.50
N ASP A 333 -2.65 18.73 -2.12
CA ASP A 333 -3.55 19.88 -2.18
C ASP A 333 -4.94 19.64 -2.80
N SER A 334 -5.16 18.66 -3.65
CA SER A 334 -6.52 18.34 -4.13
C SER A 334 -7.48 18.00 -2.99
N ASP A 335 -6.91 17.63 -1.84
CA ASP A 335 -7.63 17.30 -0.61
C ASP A 335 -7.74 18.52 0.34
N ILE A 336 -6.93 19.57 0.17
CA ILE A 336 -6.93 20.77 1.05
C ILE A 336 -8.22 21.56 0.94
N GLY A 337 -8.84 21.62 -0.23
CA GLY A 337 -10.14 22.27 -0.42
C GLY A 337 -11.25 21.71 0.46
N GLN A 338 -11.10 20.47 0.93
CA GLN A 338 -12.00 19.79 1.87
C GLN A 338 -11.45 19.77 3.30
N SER A 339 -10.19 20.12 3.54
CA SER A 339 -9.51 19.99 4.82
C SER A 339 -9.54 21.24 5.69
N ILE A 340 -10.76 21.75 5.94
CA ILE A 340 -11.03 22.86 6.92
C ILE A 340 -10.40 22.57 8.30
N TYR A 341 -10.11 21.40 8.67
CA TYR A 341 -9.61 20.85 9.92
C TYR A 341 -8.10 20.91 10.09
N ALA A 342 -7.33 20.86 9.01
CA ALA A 342 -5.91 21.17 9.08
C ALA A 342 -5.69 22.57 9.66
N LYS A 343 -6.64 23.50 9.44
CA LYS A 343 -6.58 24.86 10.01
C LYS A 343 -6.52 24.89 11.53
N ASN A 344 -7.16 23.96 12.21
CA ASN A 344 -7.21 23.92 13.67
C ASN A 344 -5.92 23.42 14.32
N ILE A 345 -5.10 22.69 13.57
CA ILE A 345 -3.84 22.09 14.06
C ILE A 345 -2.60 22.69 13.42
N LEU A 346 -2.77 23.55 12.41
CA LEU A 346 -1.69 24.27 11.74
C LEU A 346 -1.32 25.55 12.52
N SER A 347 -0.04 25.87 12.57
CA SER A 347 0.45 27.13 13.07
C SER A 347 0.03 28.29 12.15
N GLN A 348 0.00 29.54 12.70
CA GLN A 348 -0.29 30.73 11.92
C GLN A 348 0.63 30.91 10.71
N LYS A 349 1.91 30.51 10.85
CA LYS A 349 2.88 30.54 9.74
C LYS A 349 2.48 29.57 8.62
N GLN A 350 2.04 28.36 8.97
CA GLN A 350 1.58 27.36 8.01
C GLN A 350 0.28 27.78 7.33
N LEU A 351 -0.68 28.32 8.09
CA LEU A 351 -1.92 28.86 7.53
C LEU A 351 -1.64 29.98 6.52
N LYS A 352 -0.76 30.92 6.88
CA LYS A 352 -0.37 32.00 5.96
C LYS A 352 0.28 31.45 4.68
N ALA A 353 1.12 30.42 4.79
CA ALA A 353 1.76 29.80 3.62
C ALA A 353 0.73 29.15 2.68
N ILE A 354 -0.30 28.51 3.24
CA ILE A 354 -1.40 27.93 2.45
C ILE A 354 -2.25 29.03 1.81
N GLU A 355 -2.58 30.09 2.55
CA GLU A 355 -3.39 31.23 2.06
C GLU A 355 -2.73 32.00 0.91
N THR A 356 -1.40 32.04 0.89
CA THR A 356 -0.62 32.73 -0.15
C THR A 356 -0.25 31.81 -1.33
N HIS A 357 -0.56 30.54 -1.23
CA HIS A 357 -0.29 29.56 -2.30
C HIS A 357 -1.26 29.75 -3.46
N ASN A 358 -0.75 29.68 -4.68
CA ASN A 358 -1.55 29.79 -5.90
C ASN A 358 -1.83 28.39 -6.47
N ASN A 359 -2.96 27.82 -6.08
CA ASN A 359 -3.35 26.47 -6.47
C ASN A 359 -3.47 26.24 -7.99
N ASP A 360 -3.66 27.31 -8.77
CA ASP A 360 -3.80 27.20 -10.24
C ASP A 360 -2.44 27.13 -10.96
N ASN A 361 -1.38 27.65 -10.36
CA ASN A 361 -0.08 27.81 -11.02
C ASN A 361 1.08 27.14 -10.26
N ASP A 362 0.93 26.86 -8.97
CA ASP A 362 1.97 26.28 -8.14
C ASP A 362 1.81 24.74 -8.02
N ASN A 363 2.91 24.08 -7.72
CA ASN A 363 2.88 22.65 -7.36
C ASN A 363 2.06 22.42 -6.10
N PRO A 364 1.44 21.23 -5.95
CA PRO A 364 0.63 20.95 -4.76
C PRO A 364 1.44 21.15 -3.46
N ILE A 365 0.77 21.64 -2.42
CA ILE A 365 1.34 21.66 -1.08
C ILE A 365 1.36 20.23 -0.54
N LEU A 366 2.52 19.79 -0.06
CA LEU A 366 2.64 18.53 0.64
C LEU A 366 2.34 18.73 2.12
N ILE A 367 1.29 18.08 2.62
CA ILE A 367 0.92 18.05 4.04
C ILE A 367 1.38 16.73 4.63
N ILE A 368 2.12 16.80 5.73
CA ILE A 368 2.68 15.64 6.40
C ILE A 368 2.09 15.55 7.80
N TYR A 369 1.26 14.56 8.03
CA TYR A 369 0.73 14.23 9.34
C TYR A 369 1.60 13.17 10.00
N ASN A 370 2.19 13.50 11.14
CA ASN A 370 2.95 12.55 11.93
C ASN A 370 2.03 11.91 12.97
N LEU A 371 1.89 10.58 12.90
CA LEU A 371 1.08 9.82 13.83
C LEU A 371 1.79 9.70 15.18
N LYS A 372 1.03 9.60 16.25
CA LYS A 372 1.55 9.35 17.61
C LYS A 372 2.29 8.01 17.67
N ARG A 373 3.34 7.99 18.49
CA ARG A 373 4.18 6.79 18.75
C ARG A 373 3.81 6.10 20.05
#